data_cb6025310a8bcbf3f1f6586c694d8304
#
_entry.id   cb6025310a8bcbf3f1f6586c694d8304
#
_cell.length_a   1.000
_cell.length_b   1.000
_cell.length_c   1.000
_cell.angle_alpha   90.00
_cell.angle_beta   90.00
_cell.angle_gamma   90.00
#
_symmetry.space_group_name_H-M   'P 1'
#
loop_
_entity.id
_entity.type
_entity.pdbx_description
1 polymer ?
#
loop_
_entity_poly.entity_id
_entity_poly.type
_entity_poly.pdbx_seq_one_letter_code
_entity_poly.pdbx_strand_id
1 'polypeptide(L)'
;METEMYLEIEKYMLSCMNDGAHDRQHIYRVLYTALDLADEYIIDKDALITAAMLHDIGRAAQFKDPECDHAIVGSEMAYEYLLSIGWDKNRAAHVKACIETHRYRSSNPPVSIEAKILFDADKLDAAGAMGIARTLMYNGIVSRPLYSVDENGSIFSGTMDNEPSFFYEYNWKLKNVYDKFYTSKAKIIAGERRKASIDFYESIYNEVDTMLKKGISLLKEAIL
;
A
#
# COMPACT_ATOMS: atom_id res chain seq x y z
N MET A 1 6.33 22.91 -11.16
CA MET A 1 6.69 23.23 -9.74
C MET A 1 8.12 23.72 -9.69
N GLU A 2 8.37 24.81 -8.99
CA GLU A 2 9.73 25.30 -8.75
C GLU A 2 10.45 24.41 -7.73
N THR A 3 11.78 24.31 -7.86
CA THR A 3 12.59 23.43 -7.01
C THR A 3 12.45 23.77 -5.51
N GLU A 4 12.38 25.07 -5.19
CA GLU A 4 12.23 25.53 -3.80
C GLU A 4 10.91 25.05 -3.19
N MET A 5 9.81 25.14 -3.92
CA MET A 5 8.50 24.65 -3.49
C MET A 5 8.52 23.12 -3.28
N TYR A 6 9.14 22.37 -4.19
CA TYR A 6 9.31 20.93 -4.03
C TYR A 6 10.05 20.58 -2.73
N LEU A 7 11.19 21.23 -2.48
CA LEU A 7 12.01 21.01 -1.29
C LEU A 7 11.28 21.38 0.01
N GLU A 8 10.42 22.40 -0.02
CA GLU A 8 9.60 22.80 1.11
C GLU A 8 8.54 21.73 1.43
N ILE A 9 7.85 21.20 0.42
CA ILE A 9 6.87 20.11 0.56
C ILE A 9 7.57 18.84 1.03
N GLU A 10 8.73 18.49 0.47
CA GLU A 10 9.51 17.34 0.88
C GLU A 10 9.94 17.43 2.35
N LYS A 11 10.42 18.59 2.78
CA LYS A 11 10.77 18.83 4.19
C LYS A 11 9.58 18.63 5.13
N TYR A 12 8.39 19.10 4.74
CA TYR A 12 7.18 18.89 5.52
C TYR A 12 6.81 17.39 5.57
N MET A 13 6.79 16.70 4.44
CA MET A 13 6.58 15.27 4.38
C MET A 13 7.53 14.51 5.31
N LEU A 14 8.84 14.81 5.23
CA LEU A 14 9.85 14.18 6.08
C LEU A 14 9.63 14.46 7.58
N SER A 15 9.14 15.65 7.93
CA SER A 15 8.82 16.00 9.33
C SER A 15 7.64 15.19 9.89
N CYS A 16 6.72 14.73 9.04
CA CYS A 16 5.59 13.89 9.43
C CYS A 16 5.97 12.39 9.55
N MET A 17 7.15 11.98 9.08
CA MET A 17 7.59 10.58 8.99
C MET A 17 8.68 10.21 10.01
N ASN A 18 8.59 10.69 11.23
CA ASN A 18 9.65 10.55 12.24
C ASN A 18 9.60 9.25 13.05
N ASP A 19 8.69 8.34 12.76
CA ASP A 19 8.59 7.03 13.39
C ASP A 19 9.06 5.89 12.46
N GLY A 20 9.53 4.78 13.05
CA GLY A 20 10.09 3.64 12.30
C GLY A 20 9.06 2.84 11.50
N ALA A 21 7.77 3.23 11.53
CA ALA A 21 6.69 2.58 10.78
C ALA A 21 6.56 3.11 9.34
N HIS A 22 7.25 4.22 9.02
CA HIS A 22 7.15 4.87 7.72
C HIS A 22 8.28 4.47 6.78
N ASP A 23 7.92 3.84 5.68
CA ASP A 23 8.82 3.60 4.55
C ASP A 23 8.89 4.86 3.67
N ARG A 24 9.86 5.76 3.94
CA ARG A 24 10.10 6.95 3.12
C ARG A 24 10.28 6.62 1.64
N GLN A 25 10.90 5.48 1.36
CA GLN A 25 11.12 5.04 -0.01
C GLN A 25 9.80 4.68 -0.71
N HIS A 26 8.76 4.31 0.04
CA HIS A 26 7.42 4.14 -0.50
C HIS A 26 6.91 5.43 -1.16
N ILE A 27 7.04 6.57 -0.48
CA ILE A 27 6.60 7.87 -1.02
C ILE A 27 7.27 8.17 -2.37
N TYR A 28 8.59 7.99 -2.43
CA TYR A 28 9.33 8.23 -3.68
C TYR A 28 8.97 7.21 -4.78
N ARG A 29 8.77 5.94 -4.46
CA ARG A 29 8.31 4.95 -5.44
C ARG A 29 6.93 5.30 -5.97
N VAL A 30 6.01 5.72 -5.10
CA VAL A 30 4.67 6.19 -5.51
C VAL A 30 4.78 7.43 -6.38
N LEU A 31 5.58 8.43 -5.99
CA LEU A 31 5.82 9.64 -6.78
C LEU A 31 6.36 9.32 -8.19
N TYR A 32 7.41 8.50 -8.28
CA TYR A 32 8.02 8.16 -9.57
C TYR A 32 7.08 7.34 -10.44
N THR A 33 6.32 6.42 -9.85
CA THR A 33 5.28 5.65 -10.56
C THR A 33 4.16 6.58 -11.03
N ALA A 34 3.71 7.52 -10.19
CA ALA A 34 2.67 8.48 -10.57
C ALA A 34 3.12 9.36 -11.76
N LEU A 35 4.37 9.82 -11.76
CA LEU A 35 4.93 10.56 -12.88
C LEU A 35 5.01 9.73 -14.18
N ASP A 36 5.38 8.46 -14.08
CA ASP A 36 5.42 7.55 -15.22
C ASP A 36 4.01 7.25 -15.76
N LEU A 37 3.01 7.06 -14.89
CA LEU A 37 1.62 6.89 -15.30
C LEU A 37 1.01 8.14 -15.91
N ALA A 38 1.50 9.32 -15.51
CA ALA A 38 0.98 10.62 -15.94
C ALA A 38 1.35 11.00 -17.38
N ASP A 39 2.33 10.35 -17.98
CA ASP A 39 2.83 10.70 -19.34
C ASP A 39 1.73 10.62 -20.43
N GLU A 40 0.70 9.84 -20.21
CA GLU A 40 -0.41 9.65 -21.15
C GLU A 40 -1.54 10.68 -20.97
N TYR A 41 -1.44 11.61 -20.00
CA TYR A 41 -2.54 12.49 -19.60
C TYR A 41 -2.14 13.96 -19.53
N ILE A 42 -3.11 14.83 -19.79
CA ILE A 42 -3.00 16.27 -19.50
C ILE A 42 -3.47 16.47 -18.06
N ILE A 43 -2.58 16.90 -17.19
CA ILE A 43 -2.79 16.98 -15.74
C ILE A 43 -2.17 18.25 -15.13
N ASP A 44 -2.58 18.60 -13.91
CA ASP A 44 -1.80 19.48 -13.04
C ASP A 44 -0.66 18.68 -12.38
N LYS A 45 0.54 18.72 -13.02
CA LYS A 45 1.73 18.00 -12.52
C LYS A 45 2.12 18.40 -11.10
N ASP A 46 1.97 19.68 -10.75
CA ASP A 46 2.31 20.16 -9.42
C ASP A 46 1.37 19.59 -8.36
N ALA A 47 0.07 19.53 -8.69
CA ALA A 47 -0.92 18.92 -7.82
C ALA A 47 -0.66 17.41 -7.62
N LEU A 48 -0.31 16.69 -8.71
CA LEU A 48 0.01 15.26 -8.63
C LEU A 48 1.26 15.00 -7.80
N ILE A 49 2.35 15.73 -8.04
CA ILE A 49 3.61 15.61 -7.27
C ILE A 49 3.32 15.85 -5.79
N THR A 50 2.62 16.93 -5.48
CA THR A 50 2.30 17.30 -4.10
C THR A 50 1.41 16.24 -3.43
N ALA A 51 0.38 15.76 -4.12
CA ALA A 51 -0.49 14.71 -3.61
C ALA A 51 0.28 13.40 -3.35
N ALA A 52 1.19 13.01 -4.27
CA ALA A 52 2.04 11.84 -4.10
C ALA A 52 3.02 11.98 -2.92
N MET A 53 3.59 13.17 -2.73
CA MET A 53 4.48 13.44 -1.59
C MET A 53 3.75 13.40 -0.24
N LEU A 54 2.50 13.87 -0.19
CA LEU A 54 1.77 14.07 1.06
C LEU A 54 0.71 13.00 1.35
N HIS A 55 0.53 11.98 0.49
CA HIS A 55 -0.60 11.04 0.62
C HIS A 55 -0.65 10.27 1.93
N ASP A 56 0.50 9.97 2.50
CA ASP A 56 0.64 9.13 3.70
C ASP A 56 1.05 9.89 4.98
N ILE A 57 1.07 11.24 5.00
CA ILE A 57 1.48 12.02 6.18
C ILE A 57 0.56 11.82 7.40
N GLY A 58 -0.65 11.32 7.20
CA GLY A 58 -1.59 10.97 8.29
C GLY A 58 -1.33 9.61 8.95
N ARG A 59 -0.35 8.81 8.51
CA ARG A 59 -0.09 7.45 9.02
C ARG A 59 0.19 7.40 10.51
N ALA A 60 0.90 8.40 11.06
CA ALA A 60 1.20 8.46 12.48
C ALA A 60 -0.07 8.53 13.35
N ALA A 61 -1.13 9.17 12.87
CA ALA A 61 -2.43 9.20 13.54
C ALA A 61 -3.08 7.82 13.57
N GLN A 62 -3.11 7.12 12.44
CA GLN A 62 -3.67 5.76 12.37
C GLN A 62 -2.86 4.75 13.20
N PHE A 63 -1.55 4.92 13.32
CA PHE A 63 -0.73 4.03 14.15
C PHE A 63 -1.07 4.18 15.64
N LYS A 64 -1.42 5.39 16.08
CA LYS A 64 -1.86 5.66 17.46
C LYS A 64 -3.31 5.24 17.72
N ASP A 65 -4.18 5.41 16.73
CA ASP A 65 -5.60 5.05 16.78
C ASP A 65 -5.98 4.31 15.49
N PRO A 66 -6.08 2.97 15.52
CA PRO A 66 -6.42 2.15 14.34
C PRO A 66 -7.77 2.47 13.69
N GLU A 67 -8.72 3.08 14.41
CA GLU A 67 -10.01 3.52 13.86
C GLU A 67 -9.86 4.79 13.01
N CYS A 68 -8.76 5.51 13.15
CA CYS A 68 -8.47 6.71 12.39
C CYS A 68 -8.14 6.38 10.93
N ASP A 69 -8.80 7.05 9.97
CA ASP A 69 -8.43 6.94 8.56
C ASP A 69 -7.32 7.93 8.21
N HIS A 70 -6.10 7.42 7.99
CA HIS A 70 -4.94 8.25 7.67
C HIS A 70 -5.12 9.08 6.38
N ALA A 71 -5.93 8.62 5.42
CA ALA A 71 -6.17 9.38 4.18
C ALA A 71 -6.98 10.64 4.47
N ILE A 72 -7.99 10.54 5.34
CA ILE A 72 -8.79 11.70 5.75
C ILE A 72 -7.92 12.67 6.56
N VAL A 73 -7.24 12.19 7.60
CA VAL A 73 -6.37 13.05 8.43
C VAL A 73 -5.25 13.66 7.62
N GLY A 74 -4.56 12.87 6.81
CA GLY A 74 -3.48 13.34 5.95
C GLY A 74 -3.94 14.37 4.91
N SER A 75 -5.16 14.22 4.38
CA SER A 75 -5.72 15.18 3.43
C SER A 75 -6.00 16.55 4.06
N GLU A 76 -6.51 16.58 5.29
CA GLU A 76 -6.70 17.83 6.04
C GLU A 76 -5.36 18.48 6.38
N MET A 77 -4.40 17.71 6.90
CA MET A 77 -3.05 18.21 7.19
C MET A 77 -2.40 18.82 5.96
N ALA A 78 -2.51 18.14 4.80
CA ALA A 78 -1.96 18.63 3.54
C ALA A 78 -2.63 19.92 3.09
N TYR A 79 -3.96 20.01 3.20
CA TYR A 79 -4.73 21.20 2.83
C TYR A 79 -4.32 22.41 3.65
N GLU A 80 -4.30 22.28 4.98
CA GLU A 80 -3.91 23.38 5.90
C GLU A 80 -2.46 23.82 5.64
N TYR A 81 -1.55 22.86 5.47
CA TYR A 81 -0.15 23.16 5.19
C TYR A 81 0.00 23.92 3.87
N LEU A 82 -0.63 23.48 2.78
CA LEU A 82 -0.56 24.12 1.47
C LEU A 82 -1.09 25.56 1.50
N LEU A 83 -2.19 25.81 2.21
CA LEU A 83 -2.67 27.17 2.41
C LEU A 83 -1.67 28.04 3.18
N SER A 84 -0.98 27.48 4.17
CA SER A 84 -0.01 28.21 5.00
C SER A 84 1.24 28.65 4.21
N ILE A 85 1.58 27.91 3.14
CA ILE A 85 2.69 28.24 2.23
C ILE A 85 2.26 28.96 0.96
N GLY A 86 1.01 29.45 0.93
CA GLY A 86 0.51 30.35 -0.12
C GLY A 86 -0.06 29.67 -1.36
N TRP A 87 -0.43 28.39 -1.31
CA TRP A 87 -1.12 27.76 -2.43
C TRP A 87 -2.51 28.34 -2.63
N ASP A 88 -2.95 28.39 -3.90
CA ASP A 88 -4.33 28.72 -4.23
C ASP A 88 -5.29 27.71 -3.57
N LYS A 89 -6.40 28.25 -3.03
CA LYS A 89 -7.37 27.46 -2.28
C LYS A 89 -7.98 26.30 -3.09
N ASN A 90 -8.26 26.51 -4.37
CA ASN A 90 -8.86 25.49 -5.22
C ASN A 90 -7.84 24.40 -5.56
N ARG A 91 -6.58 24.77 -5.82
CA ARG A 91 -5.50 23.82 -6.05
C ARG A 91 -5.19 23.00 -4.78
N ALA A 92 -5.14 23.63 -3.61
CA ALA A 92 -4.97 22.94 -2.34
C ALA A 92 -6.14 21.97 -2.07
N ALA A 93 -7.39 22.37 -2.36
CA ALA A 93 -8.55 21.49 -2.25
C ALA A 93 -8.50 20.32 -3.25
N HIS A 94 -7.95 20.52 -4.44
CA HIS A 94 -7.74 19.45 -5.41
C HIS A 94 -6.71 18.42 -4.92
N VAL A 95 -5.58 18.85 -4.36
CA VAL A 95 -4.59 17.98 -3.72
C VAL A 95 -5.21 17.19 -2.57
N LYS A 96 -5.98 17.87 -1.69
CA LYS A 96 -6.73 17.23 -0.62
C LYS A 96 -7.61 16.10 -1.14
N ALA A 97 -8.41 16.35 -2.18
CA ALA A 97 -9.31 15.34 -2.76
C ALA A 97 -8.54 14.14 -3.35
N CYS A 98 -7.35 14.37 -3.94
CA CYS A 98 -6.49 13.29 -4.40
C CYS A 98 -6.00 12.41 -3.23
N ILE A 99 -5.55 13.04 -2.13
CA ILE A 99 -5.07 12.34 -0.94
C ILE A 99 -6.22 11.57 -0.26
N GLU A 100 -7.36 12.18 -0.08
CA GLU A 100 -8.53 11.57 0.58
C GLU A 100 -8.98 10.28 -0.11
N THR A 101 -8.83 10.20 -1.43
CA THR A 101 -9.32 9.09 -2.26
C THR A 101 -8.23 8.07 -2.67
N HIS A 102 -6.98 8.20 -2.18
CA HIS A 102 -5.90 7.29 -2.59
C HIS A 102 -6.09 5.85 -2.07
N ARG A 103 -6.86 5.66 -0.97
CA ARG A 103 -7.16 4.33 -0.45
C ARG A 103 -8.34 3.70 -1.17
N TYR A 104 -8.31 2.35 -1.27
CA TYR A 104 -9.48 1.63 -1.76
C TYR A 104 -10.65 1.74 -0.78
N ARG A 105 -11.64 2.55 -1.16
CA ARG A 105 -12.94 2.66 -0.49
C ARG A 105 -14.02 2.71 -1.57
N SER A 106 -14.97 1.77 -1.55
CA SER A 106 -16.07 1.75 -2.52
C SER A 106 -17.00 2.97 -2.40
N SER A 107 -17.06 3.56 -1.23
CA SER A 107 -17.88 4.74 -0.93
C SER A 107 -17.23 6.07 -1.33
N ASN A 108 -15.91 6.11 -1.58
CA ASN A 108 -15.18 7.34 -1.95
C ASN A 108 -14.14 7.05 -3.04
N PRO A 109 -14.55 6.78 -4.29
CA PRO A 109 -13.63 6.49 -5.38
C PRO A 109 -12.94 7.77 -5.90
N PRO A 110 -11.70 7.68 -6.43
CA PRO A 110 -11.02 8.82 -7.04
C PRO A 110 -11.77 9.31 -8.29
N VAL A 111 -11.95 10.63 -8.40
CA VAL A 111 -12.72 11.27 -9.49
C VAL A 111 -11.81 11.88 -10.54
N SER A 112 -10.88 12.76 -10.13
CA SER A 112 -9.96 13.41 -11.08
C SER A 112 -8.92 12.44 -11.63
N ILE A 113 -8.28 12.83 -12.73
CA ILE A 113 -7.23 11.98 -13.32
C ILE A 113 -6.01 11.90 -12.42
N GLU A 114 -5.65 12.98 -11.72
CA GLU A 114 -4.56 12.99 -10.73
C GLU A 114 -4.86 12.06 -9.55
N ALA A 115 -6.10 12.07 -9.04
CA ALA A 115 -6.53 11.16 -7.98
C ALA A 115 -6.47 9.69 -8.42
N LYS A 116 -6.88 9.38 -9.66
CA LYS A 116 -6.80 8.03 -10.25
C LYS A 116 -5.36 7.57 -10.42
N ILE A 117 -4.48 8.46 -10.89
CA ILE A 117 -3.05 8.18 -11.05
C ILE A 117 -2.39 7.93 -9.69
N LEU A 118 -2.67 8.77 -8.69
CA LEU A 118 -2.15 8.56 -7.33
C LEU A 118 -2.62 7.24 -6.74
N PHE A 119 -3.91 6.93 -6.85
CA PHE A 119 -4.48 5.66 -6.42
C PHE A 119 -3.77 4.47 -7.07
N ASP A 120 -3.58 4.52 -8.39
CA ASP A 120 -2.94 3.45 -9.14
C ASP A 120 -1.46 3.31 -8.76
N ALA A 121 -0.74 4.42 -8.60
CA ALA A 121 0.67 4.42 -8.22
C ALA A 121 0.89 3.80 -6.84
N ASP A 122 0.08 4.18 -5.83
CA ASP A 122 0.12 3.59 -4.50
C ASP A 122 -0.20 2.10 -4.54
N LYS A 123 -1.22 1.71 -5.31
CA LYS A 123 -1.63 0.32 -5.44
C LYS A 123 -0.59 -0.55 -6.16
N LEU A 124 0.12 -0.01 -7.15
CA LEU A 124 1.23 -0.71 -7.80
C LEU A 124 2.39 -1.02 -6.83
N ASP A 125 2.60 -0.20 -5.80
CA ASP A 125 3.60 -0.48 -4.76
C ASP A 125 3.17 -1.64 -3.81
N ALA A 126 1.91 -2.03 -3.84
CA ALA A 126 1.38 -3.22 -3.19
C ALA A 126 1.25 -4.43 -4.13
N ALA A 127 1.70 -4.34 -5.39
CA ALA A 127 1.62 -5.40 -6.40
C ALA A 127 2.97 -6.09 -6.63
N GLY A 128 2.93 -7.38 -6.97
CA GLY A 128 4.12 -8.17 -7.30
C GLY A 128 5.05 -8.44 -6.13
N ALA A 129 6.32 -8.65 -6.42
CA ALA A 129 7.35 -8.94 -5.42
C ALA A 129 7.50 -7.82 -4.37
N MET A 130 7.34 -6.56 -4.78
CA MET A 130 7.42 -5.42 -3.87
C MET A 130 6.28 -5.46 -2.84
N GLY A 131 5.05 -5.73 -3.27
CA GLY A 131 3.90 -5.85 -2.38
C GLY A 131 4.08 -6.98 -1.36
N ILE A 132 4.61 -8.13 -1.78
CA ILE A 132 4.96 -9.23 -0.88
C ILE A 132 6.01 -8.81 0.15
N ALA A 133 7.13 -8.26 -0.31
CA ALA A 133 8.22 -7.85 0.57
C ALA A 133 7.76 -6.83 1.62
N ARG A 134 6.99 -5.81 1.21
CA ARG A 134 6.41 -4.81 2.13
C ARG A 134 5.46 -5.44 3.15
N THR A 135 4.62 -6.38 2.71
CA THR A 135 3.67 -7.05 3.61
C THR A 135 4.41 -7.92 4.64
N LEU A 136 5.45 -8.65 4.22
CA LEU A 136 6.28 -9.43 5.14
C LEU A 136 7.02 -8.54 6.15
N MET A 137 7.58 -7.41 5.70
CA MET A 137 8.22 -6.44 6.58
C MET A 137 7.23 -5.87 7.61
N TYR A 138 6.04 -5.47 7.17
CA TYR A 138 4.99 -4.95 8.06
C TYR A 138 4.54 -6.00 9.07
N ASN A 139 4.30 -7.24 8.62
CA ASN A 139 3.91 -8.33 9.51
C ASN A 139 5.00 -8.63 10.56
N GLY A 140 6.28 -8.51 10.19
CA GLY A 140 7.39 -8.59 11.14
C GLY A 140 7.34 -7.50 12.22
N ILE A 141 7.04 -6.26 11.85
CA ILE A 141 6.90 -5.13 12.79
C ILE A 141 5.75 -5.35 13.78
N VAL A 142 4.59 -5.85 13.30
CA VAL A 142 3.41 -6.07 14.14
C VAL A 142 3.32 -7.49 14.71
N SER A 143 4.42 -8.25 14.61
CA SER A 143 4.55 -9.63 15.14
C SER A 143 3.48 -10.61 14.64
N ARG A 144 3.03 -10.46 13.40
CA ARG A 144 2.12 -11.42 12.77
C ARG A 144 2.89 -12.61 12.20
N PRO A 145 2.37 -13.85 12.35
CA PRO A 145 3.03 -15.03 11.82
C PRO A 145 3.02 -15.09 10.28
N LEU A 146 3.90 -15.92 9.73
CA LEU A 146 3.94 -16.19 8.29
C LEU A 146 2.66 -16.95 7.87
N TYR A 147 2.25 -17.94 8.65
CA TYR A 147 1.03 -18.74 8.49
C TYR A 147 0.52 -19.17 9.85
N SER A 148 -0.74 -19.63 9.90
CA SER A 148 -1.36 -20.25 11.05
C SER A 148 -1.90 -21.63 10.67
N VAL A 149 -2.05 -22.53 11.64
CA VAL A 149 -2.57 -23.89 11.44
C VAL A 149 -3.74 -24.15 12.39
N ASP A 150 -4.66 -25.00 11.97
CA ASP A 150 -5.75 -25.49 12.80
C ASP A 150 -5.29 -26.60 13.78
N GLU A 151 -6.21 -27.12 14.58
CA GLU A 151 -5.97 -28.20 15.56
C GLU A 151 -5.47 -29.51 14.90
N ASN A 152 -5.72 -29.70 13.62
CA ASN A 152 -5.31 -30.86 12.84
C ASN A 152 -3.94 -30.65 12.14
N GLY A 153 -3.36 -29.46 12.26
CA GLY A 153 -2.12 -29.07 11.59
C GLY A 153 -2.30 -28.66 10.13
N SER A 154 -3.54 -28.38 9.68
CA SER A 154 -3.80 -27.86 8.35
C SER A 154 -3.63 -26.32 8.32
N ILE A 155 -3.04 -25.83 7.25
CA ILE A 155 -2.79 -24.40 7.08
C ILE A 155 -4.11 -23.65 6.91
N PHE A 156 -4.30 -22.57 7.65
CA PHE A 156 -5.38 -21.62 7.39
C PHE A 156 -5.13 -20.91 6.05
N SER A 157 -6.14 -20.97 5.17
CA SER A 157 -6.02 -20.48 3.78
C SER A 157 -6.16 -18.97 3.63
N GLY A 158 -6.64 -18.28 4.67
CA GLY A 158 -6.99 -16.85 4.62
C GLY A 158 -8.30 -16.55 3.89
N THR A 159 -9.10 -17.56 3.56
CA THR A 159 -10.37 -17.37 2.84
C THR A 159 -11.61 -17.42 3.73
N MET A 160 -11.58 -18.23 4.78
CA MET A 160 -12.71 -18.42 5.72
C MET A 160 -12.29 -18.36 7.19
N ASP A 161 -11.01 -18.32 7.45
CA ASP A 161 -10.43 -18.10 8.76
C ASP A 161 -10.11 -16.61 8.95
N ASN A 162 -10.07 -16.10 10.14
CA ASN A 162 -9.69 -14.73 10.45
C ASN A 162 -8.34 -14.69 11.19
N GLU A 163 -7.54 -15.74 11.08
CA GLU A 163 -6.24 -15.81 11.72
C GLU A 163 -5.23 -14.93 11.00
N PRO A 164 -4.81 -13.81 11.59
CA PRO A 164 -3.96 -12.84 10.94
C PRO A 164 -2.56 -13.40 10.69
N SER A 165 -2.22 -13.60 9.41
CA SER A 165 -0.93 -14.09 8.96
C SER A 165 -0.59 -13.49 7.60
N PHE A 166 0.64 -13.73 7.09
CA PHE A 166 0.96 -13.36 5.71
C PHE A 166 0.09 -14.13 4.69
N PHE A 167 -0.18 -15.43 4.94
CA PHE A 167 -1.04 -16.22 4.05
C PHE A 167 -2.46 -15.68 4.01
N TYR A 168 -3.01 -15.26 5.16
CA TYR A 168 -4.28 -14.54 5.23
C TYR A 168 -4.25 -13.24 4.40
N GLU A 169 -3.26 -12.37 4.64
CA GLU A 169 -3.14 -11.08 3.95
C GLU A 169 -2.98 -11.26 2.42
N TYR A 170 -2.22 -12.28 1.99
CA TYR A 170 -2.08 -12.61 0.58
C TYR A 170 -3.43 -12.97 -0.05
N ASN A 171 -4.15 -13.92 0.53
CA ASN A 171 -5.40 -14.43 -0.04
C ASN A 171 -6.53 -13.40 0.02
N TRP A 172 -6.57 -12.61 1.09
CA TRP A 172 -7.60 -11.60 1.28
C TRP A 172 -7.34 -10.34 0.43
N LYS A 173 -6.10 -9.87 0.35
CA LYS A 173 -5.76 -8.57 -0.22
C LYS A 173 -4.82 -8.65 -1.44
N LEU A 174 -3.62 -9.23 -1.30
CA LEU A 174 -2.60 -9.13 -2.33
C LEU A 174 -3.00 -9.84 -3.63
N LYS A 175 -3.65 -10.97 -3.53
CA LYS A 175 -4.19 -11.73 -4.66
C LYS A 175 -5.20 -10.94 -5.48
N ASN A 176 -5.92 -10.00 -4.85
CA ASN A 176 -7.05 -9.27 -5.42
C ASN A 176 -6.70 -7.83 -5.83
N VAL A 177 -5.45 -7.40 -5.68
CA VAL A 177 -5.06 -6.02 -5.99
C VAL A 177 -5.10 -5.71 -7.48
N TYR A 178 -4.98 -6.72 -8.33
CA TYR A 178 -4.74 -6.60 -9.77
C TYR A 178 -5.93 -6.16 -10.62
N ASP A 179 -7.14 -6.24 -10.10
CA ASP A 179 -8.37 -6.01 -10.88
C ASP A 179 -8.95 -4.58 -10.69
N LYS A 180 -8.23 -3.69 -10.00
CA LYS A 180 -8.79 -2.42 -9.51
C LYS A 180 -7.92 -1.20 -9.84
N PHE A 181 -7.43 -1.14 -11.07
CA PHE A 181 -6.68 0.01 -11.57
C PHE A 181 -7.54 0.85 -12.53
N TYR A 182 -7.33 2.17 -12.50
CA TYR A 182 -8.06 3.12 -13.34
C TYR A 182 -7.37 3.37 -14.67
N THR A 183 -6.05 3.57 -14.68
CA THR A 183 -5.26 3.92 -15.88
C THR A 183 -4.85 2.68 -16.66
N SER A 184 -4.73 2.81 -18.00
CA SER A 184 -4.37 1.70 -18.89
C SER A 184 -2.96 1.19 -18.60
N LYS A 185 -2.01 2.10 -18.42
CA LYS A 185 -0.61 1.77 -18.12
C LYS A 185 -0.47 1.02 -16.79
N ALA A 186 -1.20 1.44 -15.74
CA ALA A 186 -1.19 0.75 -14.46
C ALA A 186 -1.73 -0.68 -14.56
N LYS A 187 -2.78 -0.92 -15.36
CA LYS A 187 -3.31 -2.27 -15.61
C LYS A 187 -2.27 -3.18 -16.26
N ILE A 188 -1.52 -2.67 -17.23
CA ILE A 188 -0.45 -3.42 -17.91
C ILE A 188 0.63 -3.79 -16.89
N ILE A 189 1.18 -2.81 -16.16
CA ILE A 189 2.22 -3.02 -15.14
C ILE A 189 1.76 -4.00 -14.06
N ALA A 190 0.52 -3.87 -13.59
CA ALA A 190 -0.06 -4.78 -12.61
C ALA A 190 -0.13 -6.21 -13.15
N GLY A 191 -0.56 -6.39 -14.40
CA GLY A 191 -0.59 -7.70 -15.08
C GLY A 191 0.78 -8.36 -15.14
N GLU A 192 1.82 -7.60 -15.50
CA GLU A 192 3.22 -8.09 -15.54
C GLU A 192 3.72 -8.52 -14.14
N ARG A 193 3.35 -7.76 -13.09
CA ARG A 193 3.76 -8.05 -11.71
C ARG A 193 3.01 -9.23 -11.09
N ARG A 194 1.82 -9.58 -11.60
CA ARG A 194 0.94 -10.59 -11.00
C ARG A 194 1.59 -11.94 -10.89
N LYS A 195 2.30 -12.38 -11.95
CA LYS A 195 2.94 -13.70 -11.97
C LYS A 195 3.96 -13.87 -10.84
N ALA A 196 4.81 -12.88 -10.59
CA ALA A 196 5.81 -12.95 -9.52
C ALA A 196 5.16 -13.10 -8.14
N SER A 197 4.00 -12.48 -7.92
CA SER A 197 3.26 -12.61 -6.67
C SER A 197 2.65 -13.99 -6.48
N ILE A 198 2.10 -14.57 -7.54
CA ILE A 198 1.51 -15.91 -7.52
C ILE A 198 2.62 -16.96 -7.30
N ASP A 199 3.67 -16.92 -8.10
CA ASP A 199 4.78 -17.88 -8.04
C ASP A 199 5.42 -17.91 -6.64
N PHE A 200 5.62 -16.73 -6.03
CA PHE A 200 6.16 -16.65 -4.67
C PHE A 200 5.23 -17.31 -3.64
N TYR A 201 3.94 -16.97 -3.69
CA TYR A 201 2.98 -17.53 -2.73
C TYR A 201 2.84 -19.05 -2.87
N GLU A 202 2.74 -19.56 -4.10
CA GLU A 202 2.65 -20.99 -4.35
C GLU A 202 3.91 -21.73 -3.89
N SER A 203 5.10 -21.15 -4.12
CA SER A 203 6.35 -21.74 -3.66
C SER A 203 6.40 -21.88 -2.14
N ILE A 204 6.20 -20.78 -1.42
CA ILE A 204 6.28 -20.78 0.04
C ILE A 204 5.14 -21.62 0.68
N TYR A 205 3.94 -21.62 0.08
CA TYR A 205 2.85 -22.47 0.55
C TYR A 205 3.20 -23.96 0.43
N ASN A 206 3.72 -24.38 -0.71
CA ASN A 206 4.10 -25.78 -0.95
C ASN A 206 5.25 -26.24 -0.04
N GLU A 207 6.23 -25.36 0.24
CA GLU A 207 7.31 -25.66 1.18
C GLU A 207 6.77 -25.91 2.58
N VAL A 208 5.90 -25.03 3.08
CA VAL A 208 5.28 -25.15 4.40
C VAL A 208 4.37 -26.37 4.49
N ASP A 209 3.47 -26.59 3.53
CA ASP A 209 2.52 -27.71 3.51
C ASP A 209 3.25 -29.06 3.50
N THR A 210 4.27 -29.18 2.65
CA THR A 210 5.09 -30.39 2.57
C THR A 210 5.83 -30.68 3.88
N MET A 211 6.43 -29.64 4.47
CA MET A 211 7.15 -29.75 5.74
C MET A 211 6.20 -30.16 6.89
N LEU A 212 5.03 -29.55 7.00
CA LEU A 212 4.07 -29.85 8.05
C LEU A 212 3.56 -31.29 7.96
N LYS A 213 3.10 -31.72 6.78
CA LYS A 213 2.59 -33.07 6.56
C LYS A 213 3.63 -34.14 6.91
N LYS A 214 4.85 -33.97 6.41
CA LYS A 214 5.95 -34.89 6.68
C LYS A 214 6.37 -34.86 8.15
N GLY A 215 6.50 -33.67 8.74
CA GLY A 215 6.95 -33.49 10.12
C GLY A 215 5.96 -34.07 11.13
N ILE A 216 4.66 -33.86 10.93
CA ILE A 216 3.60 -34.41 11.77
C ILE A 216 3.63 -35.95 11.73
N SER A 217 3.80 -36.57 10.55
CA SER A 217 3.91 -38.03 10.42
C SER A 217 5.12 -38.57 11.17
N LEU A 218 6.31 -38.01 10.92
CA LEU A 218 7.54 -38.43 11.58
C LEU A 218 7.49 -38.23 13.10
N LEU A 219 6.90 -37.13 13.57
CA LEU A 219 6.74 -36.90 15.01
C LEU A 219 5.83 -37.96 15.65
N LYS A 220 4.69 -38.27 15.03
CA LYS A 220 3.79 -39.33 15.51
C LYS A 220 4.48 -40.68 15.60
N GLU A 221 5.32 -41.04 14.62
CA GLU A 221 6.08 -42.29 14.63
C GLU A 221 7.17 -42.30 15.72
N ALA A 222 7.73 -41.15 16.07
CA ALA A 222 8.81 -41.03 17.03
C ALA A 222 8.33 -41.03 18.51
N ILE A 223 7.07 -40.67 18.76
CA ILE A 223 6.51 -40.57 20.14
C ILE A 223 5.54 -41.68 20.50
N LEU A 224 5.24 -42.59 19.59
CA LEU A 224 4.48 -43.83 19.81
C LEU A 224 5.42 -45.01 20.14
#